data_30cd3ee6760ce666ae7fa0ab55c10957
#
_entry.id   30cd3ee6760ce666ae7fa0ab55c10957
#
_cell.length_a   1.000
_cell.length_b   1.000
_cell.length_c   1.000
_cell.angle_alpha   90.00
_cell.angle_beta   90.00
_cell.angle_gamma   90.00
#
_symmetry.space_group_name_H-M   'P 1'
#
loop_
_entity.id
_entity.type
_entity.pdbx_description
1 polymer ?
#
loop_
_entity_poly.entity_id
_entity_poly.type
_entity_poly.pdbx_seq_one_letter_code
_entity_poly.pdbx_strand_id
1 'polypeptide(L)'
;DELEAVDESTGILYFTARRKSPLERHLYRAQLNSGSSNNPTQITQREGMHDVEFSSTFHRYIDTFSSPEQPVQVSLHGPTGERQAWLLENKIDKGHPLANYLRDWNYPEFGQLTAEDGQTLYYKMTKPSDFDKAKKYPVMVYVYGGPGAQRVTKSWGNHFVQYMTQQGFIVFTLDNRGSDNRGKAFEAPIYKNMGSPEVTDQVTGATFLKSLPYVDEDRIGIYGHSYGGYMTLMAMFKAPEHFKAGVSGAPVTDWRLYDTHYTERFLGMPDEGENYEAASVFPYADGLKGDLLMYHGMADDNVLFTHSTKLYKQLQDNEQPFEMMNYPGKKHSINGRHTKIHLYSMIAQFFQQTIGEQ
;
A
#
# COMPACT_ATOMS: atom_id res chain seq x y z
N ASP A 1 -5.70 -7.20 16.25
CA ASP A 1 -4.89 -6.05 15.83
C ASP A 1 -4.50 -5.22 17.06
N GLU A 2 -5.46 -4.66 17.78
CA GLU A 2 -5.19 -3.72 18.87
C GLU A 2 -6.12 -3.95 20.06
N LEU A 3 -5.57 -3.81 21.28
CA LEU A 3 -6.35 -3.79 22.51
C LEU A 3 -6.85 -2.36 22.74
N GLU A 4 -8.16 -2.16 22.66
CA GLU A 4 -8.78 -0.83 22.74
C GLU A 4 -9.14 -0.44 24.18
N ALA A 5 -9.65 -1.38 24.95
CA ALA A 5 -10.05 -1.12 26.34
C ALA A 5 -10.18 -2.39 27.16
N VAL A 6 -9.97 -2.26 28.48
CA VAL A 6 -10.24 -3.28 29.49
C VAL A 6 -11.12 -2.67 30.56
N ASP A 7 -12.38 -3.10 30.63
CA ASP A 7 -13.28 -2.73 31.72
C ASP A 7 -13.21 -3.80 32.81
N GLU A 8 -12.37 -3.55 33.80
CA GLU A 8 -12.15 -4.45 34.95
C GLU A 8 -13.43 -4.61 35.79
N SER A 9 -14.31 -3.61 35.85
CA SER A 9 -15.52 -3.63 36.66
C SER A 9 -16.55 -4.63 36.13
N THR A 10 -16.61 -4.80 34.81
CA THR A 10 -17.50 -5.77 34.14
C THR A 10 -16.76 -7.01 33.65
N GLY A 11 -15.42 -7.00 33.70
CA GLY A 11 -14.57 -8.07 33.16
C GLY A 11 -14.62 -8.16 31.64
N ILE A 12 -14.86 -7.04 30.92
CA ILE A 12 -14.96 -7.01 29.46
C ILE A 12 -13.69 -6.44 28.84
N LEU A 13 -13.18 -7.16 27.85
CA LEU A 13 -12.09 -6.76 26.98
C LEU A 13 -12.68 -6.28 25.64
N TYR A 14 -12.24 -5.12 25.14
CA TYR A 14 -12.55 -4.61 23.81
C TYR A 14 -11.28 -4.57 22.97
N PHE A 15 -11.37 -5.04 21.74
CA PHE A 15 -10.23 -5.08 20.80
C PHE A 15 -10.68 -5.02 19.35
N THR A 16 -9.85 -4.47 18.50
CA THR A 16 -10.05 -4.54 17.04
C THR A 16 -9.32 -5.73 16.45
N ALA A 17 -9.95 -6.35 15.45
CA ALA A 17 -9.37 -7.52 14.77
C ALA A 17 -9.93 -7.72 13.35
N ARG A 18 -9.17 -8.47 12.54
CA ARG A 18 -9.54 -8.90 11.19
C ARG A 18 -10.00 -10.36 11.14
N ARG A 19 -10.84 -10.77 12.10
CA ARG A 19 -11.29 -12.17 12.20
C ARG A 19 -12.15 -12.65 11.03
N LYS A 20 -13.00 -11.75 10.48
CA LYS A 20 -13.92 -12.09 9.38
C LYS A 20 -13.16 -12.15 8.04
N SER A 21 -12.30 -11.21 7.80
CA SER A 21 -11.50 -11.07 6.59
C SER A 21 -10.28 -10.21 6.88
N PRO A 22 -9.10 -10.51 6.32
CA PRO A 22 -7.95 -9.60 6.40
C PRO A 22 -8.20 -8.21 5.79
N LEU A 23 -9.22 -8.10 4.93
CA LEU A 23 -9.57 -6.86 4.23
C LEU A 23 -10.43 -5.91 5.05
N GLU A 24 -10.95 -6.36 6.21
CA GLU A 24 -11.87 -5.62 7.08
C GLU A 24 -11.32 -5.58 8.51
N ARG A 25 -11.55 -4.49 9.22
CA ARG A 25 -11.20 -4.36 10.64
C ARG A 25 -12.48 -4.05 11.42
N HIS A 26 -12.74 -4.83 12.47
CA HIS A 26 -13.94 -4.72 13.29
C HIS A 26 -13.61 -4.66 14.77
N LEU A 27 -14.48 -3.99 15.53
CA LEU A 27 -14.47 -4.01 16.98
C LEU A 27 -15.14 -5.28 17.51
N TYR A 28 -14.50 -5.92 18.46
CA TYR A 28 -14.95 -7.11 19.18
C TYR A 28 -14.92 -6.88 20.68
N ARG A 29 -15.72 -7.66 21.40
CA ARG A 29 -15.63 -7.79 22.86
C ARG A 29 -15.51 -9.25 23.28
N ALA A 30 -14.81 -9.49 24.40
CA ALA A 30 -14.68 -10.77 25.03
C ALA A 30 -14.76 -10.64 26.55
N GLN A 31 -15.16 -11.73 27.24
CA GLN A 31 -15.19 -11.78 28.70
C GLN A 31 -13.85 -12.29 29.22
N LEU A 32 -13.20 -11.56 30.15
CA LEU A 32 -11.87 -11.88 30.65
C LEU A 32 -11.80 -13.24 31.39
N ASN A 33 -12.88 -13.62 32.11
CA ASN A 33 -12.89 -14.76 33.03
C ASN A 33 -13.58 -16.01 32.49
N SER A 34 -13.85 -16.11 31.21
CA SER A 34 -14.69 -17.16 30.62
C SER A 34 -13.97 -18.43 30.12
N GLY A 35 -12.68 -18.57 30.39
CA GLY A 35 -11.89 -19.74 29.93
C GLY A 35 -11.76 -19.84 28.41
N SER A 36 -11.27 -20.98 27.91
CA SER A 36 -10.95 -21.21 26.49
C SER A 36 -12.18 -21.30 25.55
N SER A 37 -13.42 -21.24 26.06
CA SER A 37 -14.65 -21.36 25.27
C SER A 37 -15.27 -20.01 24.84
N ASN A 38 -14.62 -18.89 25.15
CA ASN A 38 -15.18 -17.56 24.87
C ASN A 38 -14.93 -17.12 23.42
N ASN A 39 -15.92 -17.29 22.56
CA ASN A 39 -15.89 -16.66 21.24
C ASN A 39 -16.17 -15.16 21.38
N PRO A 40 -15.25 -14.28 20.94
CA PRO A 40 -15.49 -12.86 20.93
C PRO A 40 -16.72 -12.49 20.11
N THR A 41 -17.50 -11.55 20.61
CA THR A 41 -18.67 -11.00 19.92
C THR A 41 -18.27 -9.79 19.10
N GLN A 42 -18.59 -9.79 17.80
CA GLN A 42 -18.39 -8.64 16.93
C GLN A 42 -19.41 -7.54 17.26
N ILE A 43 -18.93 -6.31 17.46
CA ILE A 43 -19.74 -5.14 17.77
C ILE A 43 -20.08 -4.35 16.50
N THR A 44 -19.08 -3.96 15.71
CA THR A 44 -19.29 -3.23 14.45
C THR A 44 -19.75 -4.19 13.34
N GLN A 45 -20.82 -3.82 12.59
CA GLN A 45 -21.45 -4.75 11.63
C GLN A 45 -21.23 -4.35 10.16
N ARG A 46 -20.98 -3.06 9.87
CA ARG A 46 -20.79 -2.58 8.50
C ARG A 46 -19.46 -3.09 7.95
N GLU A 47 -19.48 -3.61 6.72
CA GLU A 47 -18.25 -4.02 6.04
C GLU A 47 -17.34 -2.83 5.75
N GLY A 48 -16.07 -2.93 6.10
CA GLY A 48 -15.09 -1.87 5.95
C GLY A 48 -14.05 -1.83 7.07
N MET A 49 -13.45 -0.67 7.22
CA MET A 49 -12.44 -0.39 8.22
C MET A 49 -13.04 0.44 9.35
N HIS A 50 -12.95 -0.08 10.56
CA HIS A 50 -13.34 0.59 11.80
C HIS A 50 -12.10 0.88 12.62
N ASP A 51 -11.92 2.14 13.00
CA ASP A 51 -10.90 2.60 13.93
C ASP A 51 -11.61 3.23 15.12
N VAL A 52 -11.35 2.72 16.33
CA VAL A 52 -12.18 3.05 17.49
C VAL A 52 -11.36 3.65 18.61
N GLU A 53 -11.96 4.58 19.34
CA GLU A 53 -11.37 5.20 20.52
C GLU A 53 -12.40 5.22 21.65
N PHE A 54 -12.11 4.54 22.76
CA PHE A 54 -12.99 4.48 23.92
C PHE A 54 -12.82 5.69 24.84
N SER A 55 -13.94 6.10 25.47
CA SER A 55 -13.90 7.02 26.60
C SER A 55 -13.24 6.35 27.81
N SER A 56 -12.68 7.13 28.71
CA SER A 56 -12.04 6.64 29.94
C SER A 56 -12.96 5.83 30.88
N THR A 57 -14.27 5.94 30.69
CA THR A 57 -15.30 5.20 31.45
C THR A 57 -15.85 3.99 30.72
N PHE A 58 -15.36 3.69 29.49
CA PHE A 58 -15.77 2.58 28.63
C PHE A 58 -17.25 2.55 28.23
N HIS A 59 -18.03 3.59 28.58
CA HIS A 59 -19.45 3.67 28.26
C HIS A 59 -19.74 4.16 26.84
N ARG A 60 -18.74 4.67 26.14
CA ARG A 60 -18.85 5.18 24.77
C ARG A 60 -17.56 4.99 24.03
N TYR A 61 -17.67 4.89 22.70
CA TYR A 61 -16.53 4.98 21.80
C TYR A 61 -16.86 5.83 20.57
N ILE A 62 -15.82 6.40 19.97
CA ILE A 62 -15.85 7.02 18.66
C ILE A 62 -15.44 5.95 17.66
N ASP A 63 -16.23 5.81 16.57
CA ASP A 63 -15.91 4.95 15.42
C ASP A 63 -15.58 5.83 14.23
N THR A 64 -14.36 5.72 13.73
CA THR A 64 -13.90 6.27 12.46
C THR A 64 -14.00 5.18 11.41
N PHE A 65 -15.03 5.24 10.60
CA PHE A 65 -15.39 4.22 9.62
C PHE A 65 -15.14 4.68 8.18
N SER A 66 -14.69 3.76 7.31
CA SER A 66 -14.75 3.92 5.86
C SER A 66 -14.93 2.59 5.14
N SER A 67 -15.46 2.64 3.92
CA SER A 67 -15.54 1.50 3.00
C SER A 67 -15.20 1.95 1.57
N PRO A 68 -15.06 1.04 0.61
CA PRO A 68 -14.86 1.46 -0.78
C PRO A 68 -15.94 2.39 -1.33
N GLU A 69 -17.16 2.32 -0.79
CA GLU A 69 -18.35 3.07 -1.22
C GLU A 69 -18.65 4.28 -0.32
N GLN A 70 -17.96 4.40 0.82
CA GLN A 70 -18.22 5.43 1.81
C GLN A 70 -16.92 6.09 2.27
N PRO A 71 -16.73 7.41 2.03
CA PRO A 71 -15.62 8.17 2.62
C PRO A 71 -15.75 8.19 4.14
N VAL A 72 -14.66 8.57 4.79
CA VAL A 72 -14.56 8.57 6.25
C VAL A 72 -15.78 9.21 6.91
N GLN A 73 -16.41 8.46 7.78
CA GLN A 73 -17.48 8.89 8.71
C GLN A 73 -16.97 8.77 10.13
N VAL A 74 -17.42 9.67 11.01
CA VAL A 74 -17.08 9.62 12.44
C VAL A 74 -18.37 9.68 13.25
N SER A 75 -18.57 8.72 14.13
CA SER A 75 -19.77 8.61 14.93
C SER A 75 -19.51 8.18 16.37
N LEU A 76 -20.36 8.62 17.28
CA LEU A 76 -20.36 8.25 18.69
C LEU A 76 -21.27 7.05 18.90
N HIS A 77 -20.77 6.06 19.62
CA HIS A 77 -21.47 4.81 19.92
C HIS A 77 -21.48 4.49 21.42
N GLY A 78 -22.51 3.76 21.86
CA GLY A 78 -22.49 3.05 23.12
C GLY A 78 -21.69 1.75 23.03
N PRO A 79 -21.36 1.11 24.16
CA PRO A 79 -20.41 0.00 24.25
C PRO A 79 -20.88 -1.30 23.57
N THR A 80 -22.17 -1.37 23.22
CA THR A 80 -22.78 -2.49 22.49
C THR A 80 -22.94 -2.25 20.99
N GLY A 81 -22.54 -1.06 20.49
CA GLY A 81 -22.50 -0.74 19.08
C GLY A 81 -23.62 0.17 18.57
N GLU A 82 -24.58 0.56 19.42
CA GLU A 82 -25.65 1.48 19.05
C GLU A 82 -25.12 2.89 18.80
N ARG A 83 -25.34 3.42 17.59
CA ARG A 83 -24.91 4.79 17.26
C ARG A 83 -25.80 5.80 17.97
N GLN A 84 -25.19 6.67 18.77
CA GLN A 84 -25.84 7.74 19.52
C GLN A 84 -25.86 9.06 18.74
N ALA A 85 -24.78 9.37 18.00
CA ALA A 85 -24.68 10.62 17.23
C ALA A 85 -23.70 10.49 16.07
N TRP A 86 -23.90 11.31 15.04
CA TRP A 86 -22.87 11.62 14.05
C TRP A 86 -22.00 12.78 14.54
N LEU A 87 -20.68 12.61 14.49
CA LEU A 87 -19.70 13.69 14.63
C LEU A 87 -19.31 14.23 13.24
N LEU A 88 -19.21 13.32 12.27
CA LEU A 88 -19.03 13.61 10.85
C LEU A 88 -19.83 12.57 10.05
N GLU A 89 -21.00 12.90 9.57
CA GLU A 89 -21.81 11.97 8.77
C GLU A 89 -21.21 11.75 7.38
N ASN A 90 -20.60 12.77 6.80
CA ASN A 90 -19.93 12.74 5.51
C ASN A 90 -20.73 11.99 4.44
N LYS A 91 -22.04 12.18 4.45
CA LYS A 91 -22.95 11.56 3.50
C LYS A 91 -22.76 12.16 2.11
N ILE A 92 -22.58 11.31 1.12
CA ILE A 92 -22.49 11.76 -0.25
C ILE A 92 -23.89 12.04 -0.78
N ASP A 93 -24.27 13.31 -0.75
CA ASP A 93 -25.47 13.83 -1.40
C ASP A 93 -25.12 14.87 -2.46
N LYS A 94 -26.12 15.49 -3.08
CA LYS A 94 -25.91 16.48 -4.16
C LYS A 94 -25.07 17.70 -3.75
N GLY A 95 -24.99 18.01 -2.46
CA GLY A 95 -24.20 19.11 -1.91
C GLY A 95 -22.76 18.71 -1.53
N HIS A 96 -22.43 17.43 -1.56
CA HIS A 96 -21.11 16.96 -1.17
C HIS A 96 -20.04 17.35 -2.21
N PRO A 97 -18.84 17.82 -1.80
CA PRO A 97 -17.77 18.24 -2.74
C PRO A 97 -17.39 17.18 -3.78
N LEU A 98 -17.51 15.89 -3.43
CA LEU A 98 -17.20 14.78 -4.34
C LEU A 98 -18.37 14.40 -5.27
N ALA A 99 -19.59 14.93 -5.07
CA ALA A 99 -20.79 14.49 -5.80
C ALA A 99 -20.62 14.57 -7.34
N ASN A 100 -19.93 15.62 -7.81
CA ASN A 100 -19.68 15.81 -9.26
C ASN A 100 -18.63 14.83 -9.83
N TYR A 101 -17.81 14.23 -8.99
CA TYR A 101 -16.74 13.31 -9.39
C TYR A 101 -17.13 11.84 -9.23
N LEU A 102 -18.20 11.55 -8.47
CA LEU A 102 -18.60 10.17 -8.18
C LEU A 102 -19.21 9.43 -9.36
N ARG A 103 -19.67 10.16 -10.38
CA ARG A 103 -20.13 9.53 -11.63
C ARG A 103 -19.02 8.72 -12.28
N ASP A 104 -17.79 9.22 -12.20
CA ASP A 104 -16.61 8.63 -12.79
C ASP A 104 -15.68 7.99 -11.74
N TRP A 105 -16.21 7.78 -10.51
CA TRP A 105 -15.48 7.13 -9.43
C TRP A 105 -15.51 5.62 -9.59
N ASN A 106 -14.34 5.02 -9.62
CA ASN A 106 -14.17 3.60 -9.85
C ASN A 106 -13.95 2.85 -8.54
N TYR A 107 -14.80 1.85 -8.29
CA TYR A 107 -14.68 0.99 -7.11
C TYR A 107 -13.71 -0.15 -7.40
N PRO A 108 -12.86 -0.54 -6.41
CA PRO A 108 -11.95 -1.65 -6.60
C PRO A 108 -12.68 -3.00 -6.57
N GLU A 109 -12.27 -3.90 -7.44
CA GLU A 109 -12.53 -5.33 -7.35
C GLU A 109 -11.47 -5.97 -6.46
N PHE A 110 -11.89 -6.86 -5.56
CA PHE A 110 -10.98 -7.60 -4.69
C PHE A 110 -10.85 -9.04 -5.12
N GLY A 111 -9.66 -9.59 -5.01
CA GLY A 111 -9.40 -10.99 -5.32
C GLY A 111 -8.19 -11.53 -4.56
N GLN A 112 -7.81 -12.76 -4.90
CA GLN A 112 -6.71 -13.45 -4.23
C GLN A 112 -5.90 -14.26 -5.25
N LEU A 113 -4.59 -14.36 -4.99
CA LEU A 113 -3.64 -15.23 -5.67
C LEU A 113 -2.99 -16.15 -4.63
N THR A 114 -2.20 -17.09 -5.10
CA THR A 114 -1.45 -17.99 -4.23
C THR A 114 0.04 -17.73 -4.40
N ALA A 115 0.74 -17.47 -3.29
CA ALA A 115 2.19 -17.39 -3.26
C ALA A 115 2.82 -18.78 -3.47
N GLU A 116 4.12 -18.82 -3.79
CA GLU A 116 4.81 -20.09 -4.06
C GLU A 116 4.85 -21.03 -2.86
N ASP A 117 4.74 -20.50 -1.63
CA ASP A 117 4.64 -21.28 -0.37
C ASP A 117 3.21 -21.66 0.01
N GLY A 118 2.22 -21.37 -0.86
CA GLY A 118 0.81 -21.71 -0.67
C GLY A 118 0.02 -20.66 0.12
N GLN A 119 0.64 -19.56 0.58
CA GLN A 119 -0.08 -18.52 1.28
C GLN A 119 -0.94 -17.67 0.32
N THR A 120 -2.07 -17.17 0.81
CA THR A 120 -2.98 -16.33 0.03
C THR A 120 -2.46 -14.89 -0.05
N LEU A 121 -2.31 -14.37 -1.27
CA LEU A 121 -2.02 -12.96 -1.55
C LEU A 121 -3.32 -12.25 -1.93
N TYR A 122 -3.73 -11.23 -1.18
CA TYR A 122 -4.90 -10.44 -1.54
C TYR A 122 -4.50 -9.29 -2.45
N TYR A 123 -5.36 -9.02 -3.43
CA TYR A 123 -5.20 -7.86 -4.32
C TYR A 123 -6.48 -7.05 -4.44
N LYS A 124 -6.35 -5.81 -4.87
CA LYS A 124 -7.43 -4.99 -5.39
C LYS A 124 -7.06 -4.43 -6.75
N MET A 125 -8.04 -4.36 -7.64
CA MET A 125 -7.90 -3.86 -9.00
C MET A 125 -8.98 -2.81 -9.26
N THR A 126 -8.58 -1.61 -9.68
CA THR A 126 -9.49 -0.54 -10.08
C THR A 126 -9.36 -0.32 -11.57
N LYS A 127 -10.47 -0.43 -12.30
CA LYS A 127 -10.53 -0.29 -13.76
C LYS A 127 -11.07 1.09 -14.15
N PRO A 128 -10.79 1.59 -15.37
CA PRO A 128 -11.43 2.80 -15.90
C PRO A 128 -12.96 2.73 -15.88
N SER A 129 -13.64 3.88 -15.78
CA SER A 129 -15.12 3.95 -15.75
C SER A 129 -15.78 3.51 -17.05
N ASP A 130 -15.08 3.68 -18.18
CA ASP A 130 -15.48 3.24 -19.52
C ASP A 130 -14.87 1.89 -19.92
N PHE A 131 -14.54 1.05 -18.94
CA PHE A 131 -13.89 -0.24 -19.16
C PHE A 131 -14.68 -1.13 -20.11
N ASP A 132 -14.01 -1.54 -21.18
CA ASP A 132 -14.51 -2.48 -22.18
C ASP A 132 -13.59 -3.72 -22.22
N LYS A 133 -14.13 -4.87 -21.87
CA LYS A 133 -13.38 -6.15 -21.85
C LYS A 133 -12.81 -6.58 -23.22
N ALA A 134 -13.26 -5.96 -24.31
CA ALA A 134 -12.76 -6.22 -25.66
C ALA A 134 -11.50 -5.40 -26.00
N LYS A 135 -11.17 -4.40 -25.20
CA LYS A 135 -9.96 -3.58 -25.33
C LYS A 135 -8.84 -4.13 -24.48
N LYS A 136 -7.61 -3.71 -24.80
CA LYS A 136 -6.42 -3.95 -23.97
C LYS A 136 -5.99 -2.66 -23.27
N TYR A 137 -5.70 -2.77 -21.97
CA TYR A 137 -5.37 -1.63 -21.11
C TYR A 137 -3.94 -1.73 -20.57
N PRO A 138 -3.25 -0.59 -20.44
CA PRO A 138 -2.04 -0.52 -19.64
C PRO A 138 -2.36 -0.69 -18.15
N VAL A 139 -1.40 -1.23 -17.40
CA VAL A 139 -1.55 -1.44 -15.96
C VAL A 139 -0.48 -0.67 -15.19
N MET A 140 -0.90 0.05 -14.16
CA MET A 140 0.00 0.55 -13.12
C MET A 140 -0.14 -0.34 -11.86
N VAL A 141 0.92 -1.07 -11.53
CA VAL A 141 1.04 -1.75 -10.24
C VAL A 141 1.42 -0.70 -9.19
N TYR A 142 0.54 -0.47 -8.21
CA TYR A 142 0.78 0.47 -7.12
C TYR A 142 1.22 -0.29 -5.88
N VAL A 143 2.53 -0.32 -5.63
CA VAL A 143 3.16 -1.12 -4.59
C VAL A 143 3.59 -0.29 -3.37
N TYR A 144 3.49 -0.89 -2.18
CA TYR A 144 4.28 -0.52 -1.02
C TYR A 144 5.16 -1.70 -0.60
N GLY A 145 4.56 -2.83 -0.27
CA GLY A 145 5.21 -4.13 -0.08
C GLY A 145 5.98 -4.31 1.22
N GLY A 146 6.17 -3.25 2.00
CA GLY A 146 7.00 -3.29 3.20
C GLY A 146 6.27 -3.76 4.46
N PRO A 147 7.04 -4.19 5.48
CA PRO A 147 6.51 -4.59 6.77
C PRO A 147 5.83 -3.44 7.50
N GLY A 148 4.90 -3.77 8.39
CA GLY A 148 4.10 -2.81 9.15
C GLY A 148 3.07 -2.06 8.30
N ALA A 149 2.76 -2.53 7.09
CA ALA A 149 1.80 -1.89 6.20
C ALA A 149 0.94 -2.91 5.46
N GLN A 150 -0.35 -2.59 5.30
CA GLN A 150 -1.31 -3.30 4.49
C GLN A 150 -2.00 -2.31 3.55
N ARG A 151 -2.03 -2.60 2.25
CA ARG A 151 -2.60 -1.72 1.22
C ARG A 151 -3.93 -2.23 0.66
N VAL A 152 -4.15 -3.52 0.71
CA VAL A 152 -5.39 -4.15 0.23
C VAL A 152 -6.38 -4.25 1.38
N THR A 153 -7.20 -3.22 1.52
CA THR A 153 -8.24 -3.11 2.55
C THR A 153 -9.53 -2.58 1.93
N LYS A 154 -10.67 -2.91 2.52
CA LYS A 154 -11.99 -2.35 2.16
C LYS A 154 -12.17 -0.96 2.80
N SER A 155 -11.27 -0.04 2.47
CA SER A 155 -11.31 1.37 2.87
C SER A 155 -11.68 2.27 1.69
N TRP A 156 -11.98 3.54 1.97
CA TRP A 156 -12.20 4.55 0.93
C TRP A 156 -10.98 4.68 0.01
N GLY A 157 -11.26 4.86 -1.28
CA GLY A 157 -10.26 4.86 -2.34
C GLY A 157 -9.26 6.03 -2.29
N ASN A 158 -8.10 5.82 -2.90
CA ASN A 158 -7.07 6.84 -3.06
C ASN A 158 -7.36 7.70 -4.31
N HIS A 159 -7.33 9.03 -4.16
CA HIS A 159 -7.58 9.97 -5.27
C HIS A 159 -6.58 9.84 -6.41
N PHE A 160 -5.32 9.48 -6.14
CA PHE A 160 -4.35 9.24 -7.20
C PHE A 160 -4.69 7.99 -8.03
N VAL A 161 -5.20 6.93 -7.39
CA VAL A 161 -5.73 5.76 -8.11
C VAL A 161 -6.88 6.17 -9.03
N GLN A 162 -7.81 6.98 -8.55
CA GLN A 162 -8.92 7.51 -9.36
C GLN A 162 -8.41 8.35 -10.53
N TYR A 163 -7.39 9.17 -10.30
CA TYR A 163 -6.78 9.97 -11.37
C TYR A 163 -6.16 9.09 -12.45
N MET A 164 -5.41 8.05 -12.07
CA MET A 164 -4.80 7.13 -13.04
C MET A 164 -5.83 6.31 -13.82
N THR A 165 -6.93 5.90 -13.18
CA THR A 165 -8.01 5.20 -13.91
C THR A 165 -8.71 6.10 -14.92
N GLN A 166 -8.85 7.40 -14.63
CA GLN A 166 -9.35 8.40 -15.60
C GLN A 166 -8.36 8.66 -16.75
N GLN A 167 -7.08 8.34 -16.55
CA GLN A 167 -6.08 8.37 -17.63
C GLN A 167 -6.04 7.06 -18.45
N GLY A 168 -7.00 6.14 -18.26
CA GLY A 168 -7.10 4.90 -19.01
C GLY A 168 -6.31 3.72 -18.44
N PHE A 169 -5.68 3.86 -17.27
CA PHE A 169 -4.93 2.77 -16.63
C PHE A 169 -5.81 1.88 -15.75
N ILE A 170 -5.59 0.57 -15.81
CA ILE A 170 -5.96 -0.31 -14.70
C ILE A 170 -4.94 -0.08 -13.58
N VAL A 171 -5.40 0.12 -12.34
CA VAL A 171 -4.52 0.20 -11.17
C VAL A 171 -4.67 -1.06 -10.34
N PHE A 172 -3.55 -1.76 -10.15
CA PHE A 172 -3.47 -3.01 -9.40
C PHE A 172 -2.62 -2.84 -8.15
N THR A 173 -3.09 -3.36 -7.02
CA THR A 173 -2.35 -3.37 -5.76
C THR A 173 -2.42 -4.77 -5.15
N LEU A 174 -1.28 -5.34 -4.79
CA LEU A 174 -1.15 -6.64 -4.14
C LEU A 174 -0.40 -6.46 -2.82
N ASP A 175 -0.91 -7.07 -1.75
CA ASP A 175 -0.16 -7.24 -0.50
C ASP A 175 0.63 -8.55 -0.57
N ASN A 176 1.94 -8.41 -0.72
CA ASN A 176 2.90 -9.51 -0.73
C ASN A 176 3.20 -10.01 0.68
N ARG A 177 3.84 -11.17 0.79
CA ARG A 177 4.44 -11.66 2.05
C ARG A 177 5.34 -10.59 2.65
N GLY A 178 5.35 -10.50 3.98
CA GLY A 178 5.97 -9.40 4.72
C GLY A 178 5.03 -8.27 5.06
N SER A 179 3.89 -8.12 4.35
CA SER A 179 2.85 -7.14 4.70
C SER A 179 2.18 -7.49 6.02
N ASP A 180 1.66 -6.47 6.71
CA ASP A 180 1.11 -6.54 8.05
C ASP A 180 -0.30 -7.18 8.12
N ASN A 181 -0.73 -7.49 9.35
CA ASN A 181 -2.09 -7.94 9.70
C ASN A 181 -2.50 -9.32 9.14
N ARG A 182 -1.54 -10.16 8.84
CA ARG A 182 -1.73 -11.52 8.33
C ARG A 182 -1.15 -12.60 9.27
N GLY A 183 -0.50 -12.15 10.33
CA GLY A 183 0.16 -12.98 11.32
C GLY A 183 1.59 -13.37 10.93
N LYS A 184 2.31 -13.90 11.93
CA LYS A 184 3.75 -14.12 11.86
C LYS A 184 4.22 -14.97 10.66
N ALA A 185 3.45 -15.98 10.27
CA ALA A 185 3.82 -16.85 9.14
C ALA A 185 3.86 -16.10 7.80
N PHE A 186 3.02 -15.09 7.65
CA PHE A 186 2.98 -14.24 6.46
C PHE A 186 4.02 -13.12 6.50
N GLU A 187 4.29 -12.59 7.67
CA GLU A 187 5.21 -11.47 7.89
C GLU A 187 6.68 -11.88 7.93
N ALA A 188 6.97 -13.07 8.50
CA ALA A 188 8.33 -13.53 8.75
C ALA A 188 9.20 -13.86 7.51
N PRO A 189 8.68 -14.21 6.32
CA PRO A 189 9.53 -14.55 5.16
C PRO A 189 10.54 -13.47 4.75
N ILE A 190 10.26 -12.19 5.05
CA ILE A 190 11.18 -11.08 4.75
C ILE A 190 12.30 -10.93 5.78
N TYR A 191 12.22 -11.61 6.93
CA TYR A 191 13.26 -11.50 7.97
C TYR A 191 14.60 -11.99 7.43
N LYS A 192 15.61 -11.11 7.45
CA LYS A 192 16.94 -11.29 6.83
C LYS A 192 16.91 -11.54 5.32
N ASN A 193 15.79 -11.23 4.65
CA ASN A 193 15.60 -11.54 3.22
C ASN A 193 14.74 -10.50 2.49
N MET A 194 14.82 -9.22 2.91
CA MET A 194 14.07 -8.12 2.29
C MET A 194 14.42 -7.99 0.81
N GLY A 195 13.41 -7.71 -0.04
CA GLY A 195 13.55 -7.55 -1.48
C GLY A 195 13.65 -8.86 -2.26
N SER A 196 13.31 -10.00 -1.64
CA SER A 196 13.26 -11.30 -2.32
C SER A 196 11.82 -11.88 -2.34
N PRO A 197 11.20 -12.31 -1.24
CA PRO A 197 9.84 -12.86 -1.28
C PRO A 197 8.81 -11.83 -1.76
N GLU A 198 9.00 -10.54 -1.44
CA GLU A 198 8.12 -9.47 -1.89
C GLU A 198 8.16 -9.32 -3.42
N VAL A 199 9.36 -9.34 -4.03
CA VAL A 199 9.51 -9.27 -5.49
C VAL A 199 8.89 -10.50 -6.14
N THR A 200 9.11 -11.70 -5.61
CA THR A 200 8.51 -12.93 -6.11
C THR A 200 6.98 -12.84 -6.14
N ASP A 201 6.39 -12.31 -5.08
CA ASP A 201 4.92 -12.15 -5.00
C ASP A 201 4.40 -11.07 -5.95
N GLN A 202 5.14 -9.96 -6.14
CA GLN A 202 4.78 -8.94 -7.15
C GLN A 202 4.89 -9.50 -8.58
N VAL A 203 5.86 -10.37 -8.85
CA VAL A 203 5.98 -11.11 -10.12
C VAL A 203 4.80 -12.08 -10.32
N THR A 204 4.34 -12.74 -9.25
CA THR A 204 3.11 -13.55 -9.29
C THR A 204 1.91 -12.67 -9.69
N GLY A 205 1.81 -11.47 -9.13
CA GLY A 205 0.80 -10.47 -9.51
C GLY A 205 0.90 -10.05 -10.96
N ALA A 206 2.11 -9.74 -11.44
CA ALA A 206 2.35 -9.35 -12.84
C ALA A 206 2.04 -10.50 -13.82
N THR A 207 2.35 -11.74 -13.47
CA THR A 207 2.02 -12.94 -14.25
C THR A 207 0.50 -13.12 -14.34
N PHE A 208 -0.22 -12.93 -13.23
CA PHE A 208 -1.68 -12.92 -13.24
C PHE A 208 -2.24 -11.83 -14.17
N LEU A 209 -1.72 -10.60 -14.08
CA LEU A 209 -2.15 -9.51 -14.95
C LEU A 209 -1.96 -9.86 -16.44
N LYS A 210 -0.82 -10.43 -16.83
CA LYS A 210 -0.55 -10.89 -18.21
C LYS A 210 -1.52 -11.98 -18.69
N SER A 211 -2.12 -12.75 -17.80
CA SER A 211 -3.11 -13.78 -18.14
C SER A 211 -4.50 -13.22 -18.46
N LEU A 212 -4.76 -11.95 -18.12
CA LEU A 212 -6.07 -11.33 -18.33
C LEU A 212 -6.22 -10.83 -19.78
N PRO A 213 -7.30 -11.19 -20.48
CA PRO A 213 -7.44 -10.88 -21.91
C PRO A 213 -7.51 -9.39 -22.22
N TYR A 214 -7.88 -8.57 -21.24
CA TYR A 214 -7.99 -7.12 -21.35
C TYR A 214 -6.75 -6.37 -20.85
N VAL A 215 -5.69 -7.05 -20.46
CA VAL A 215 -4.40 -6.45 -20.10
C VAL A 215 -3.46 -6.53 -21.28
N ASP A 216 -2.76 -5.43 -21.56
CA ASP A 216 -1.65 -5.42 -22.49
C ASP A 216 -0.39 -5.82 -21.73
N GLU A 217 0.13 -7.01 -22.02
CA GLU A 217 1.28 -7.59 -21.30
C GLU A 217 2.58 -6.81 -21.48
N ASP A 218 2.69 -6.02 -22.55
CA ASP A 218 3.83 -5.15 -22.83
C ASP A 218 3.69 -3.76 -22.24
N ARG A 219 2.58 -3.45 -21.57
CA ARG A 219 2.28 -2.14 -20.97
C ARG A 219 1.97 -2.25 -19.47
N ILE A 220 2.81 -2.95 -18.72
CA ILE A 220 2.74 -3.05 -17.27
C ILE A 220 3.86 -2.22 -16.65
N GLY A 221 3.50 -1.22 -15.84
CA GLY A 221 4.44 -0.42 -15.06
C GLY A 221 4.23 -0.61 -13.56
N ILE A 222 5.19 -0.14 -12.76
CA ILE A 222 5.17 -0.25 -11.31
C ILE A 222 5.50 1.10 -10.66
N TYR A 223 4.75 1.47 -9.62
CA TYR A 223 4.92 2.70 -8.87
C TYR A 223 4.85 2.47 -7.38
N GLY A 224 5.79 3.06 -6.65
CA GLY A 224 5.76 3.11 -5.21
C GLY A 224 6.59 4.23 -4.61
N HIS A 225 6.34 4.53 -3.33
CA HIS A 225 7.04 5.54 -2.55
C HIS A 225 7.63 4.93 -1.28
N SER A 226 8.80 5.41 -0.84
CA SER A 226 9.48 4.91 0.35
C SER A 226 9.89 3.43 0.18
N TYR A 227 9.45 2.52 1.03
CA TYR A 227 9.60 1.09 0.79
C TYR A 227 9.03 0.68 -0.57
N GLY A 228 7.90 1.27 -0.99
CA GLY A 228 7.35 1.05 -2.33
C GLY A 228 8.27 1.55 -3.44
N GLY A 229 9.06 2.60 -3.21
CA GLY A 229 10.13 3.04 -4.11
C GLY A 229 11.25 2.02 -4.21
N TYR A 230 11.69 1.46 -3.07
CA TYR A 230 12.60 0.33 -3.01
C TYR A 230 12.07 -0.88 -3.78
N MET A 231 10.81 -1.26 -3.54
CA MET A 231 10.16 -2.36 -4.25
C MET A 231 10.07 -2.13 -5.76
N THR A 232 9.79 -0.88 -6.19
CA THR A 232 9.83 -0.51 -7.61
C THR A 232 11.21 -0.77 -8.21
N LEU A 233 12.28 -0.32 -7.56
CA LEU A 233 13.64 -0.55 -8.02
C LEU A 233 14.00 -2.04 -8.07
N MET A 234 13.73 -2.77 -6.97
CA MET A 234 14.00 -4.20 -6.91
C MET A 234 13.23 -4.99 -7.98
N ALA A 235 11.97 -4.65 -8.25
CA ALA A 235 11.16 -5.28 -9.30
C ALA A 235 11.72 -4.95 -10.70
N MET A 236 12.05 -3.67 -10.98
CA MET A 236 12.61 -3.23 -12.26
C MET A 236 13.97 -3.86 -12.56
N PHE A 237 14.79 -4.10 -11.51
CA PHE A 237 16.16 -4.63 -11.67
C PHE A 237 16.19 -6.16 -11.69
N LYS A 238 15.35 -6.83 -10.88
CA LYS A 238 15.38 -8.30 -10.74
C LYS A 238 14.38 -9.03 -11.66
N ALA A 239 13.34 -8.32 -12.15
CA ALA A 239 12.30 -8.89 -12.99
C ALA A 239 11.90 -7.97 -14.17
N PRO A 240 12.90 -7.49 -14.96
CA PRO A 240 12.68 -6.49 -16.01
C PRO A 240 11.76 -6.97 -17.15
N GLU A 241 11.55 -8.28 -17.28
CA GLU A 241 10.61 -8.86 -18.25
C GLU A 241 9.14 -8.66 -17.88
N HIS A 242 8.86 -8.28 -16.64
CA HIS A 242 7.50 -8.06 -16.16
C HIS A 242 7.08 -6.60 -16.17
N PHE A 243 8.03 -5.67 -16.01
CA PHE A 243 7.75 -4.24 -15.83
C PHE A 243 8.48 -3.40 -16.89
N LYS A 244 7.74 -2.68 -17.72
CA LYS A 244 8.28 -1.84 -18.80
C LYS A 244 8.62 -0.43 -18.36
N ALA A 245 7.97 0.06 -17.30
CA ALA A 245 8.21 1.38 -16.75
C ALA A 245 8.09 1.37 -15.22
N GLY A 246 8.93 2.13 -14.53
CA GLY A 246 8.92 2.22 -13.08
C GLY A 246 9.00 3.66 -12.60
N VAL A 247 8.19 4.00 -11.57
CA VAL A 247 8.33 5.28 -10.87
C VAL A 247 8.67 5.04 -9.41
N SER A 248 9.89 5.38 -9.03
CA SER A 248 10.43 5.16 -7.69
C SER A 248 10.52 6.46 -6.90
N GLY A 249 9.71 6.60 -5.86
CA GLY A 249 9.69 7.79 -5.02
C GLY A 249 10.41 7.60 -3.69
N ALA A 250 11.34 8.49 -3.38
CA ALA A 250 12.09 8.52 -2.11
C ALA A 250 12.51 7.12 -1.63
N PRO A 251 13.20 6.32 -2.49
CA PRO A 251 13.49 4.92 -2.20
C PRO A 251 14.58 4.75 -1.15
N VAL A 252 14.47 3.72 -0.31
CA VAL A 252 15.65 3.14 0.32
C VAL A 252 16.43 2.39 -0.76
N THR A 253 17.73 2.63 -0.87
CA THR A 253 18.59 1.97 -1.87
C THR A 253 19.67 1.08 -1.23
N ASP A 254 20.08 1.41 -0.02
CA ASP A 254 20.99 0.63 0.81
C ASP A 254 20.53 0.72 2.26
N TRP A 255 20.19 -0.38 2.87
CA TRP A 255 19.69 -0.44 4.23
C TRP A 255 20.71 -0.02 5.29
N ARG A 256 22.02 0.03 4.96
CA ARG A 256 23.07 0.61 5.82
C ARG A 256 22.93 2.13 5.97
N LEU A 257 22.15 2.79 5.12
CA LEU A 257 21.89 4.24 5.15
C LEU A 257 20.57 4.59 5.85
N TYR A 258 19.79 3.59 6.27
CA TYR A 258 18.52 3.78 6.97
C TYR A 258 18.69 3.61 8.49
N ASP A 259 17.66 3.99 9.28
CA ASP A 259 17.76 3.93 10.73
C ASP A 259 17.93 2.50 11.27
N THR A 260 18.66 2.36 12.38
CA THR A 260 19.01 1.06 12.96
C THR A 260 17.80 0.36 13.56
N HIS A 261 16.88 1.11 14.19
CA HIS A 261 15.71 0.54 14.85
C HIS A 261 14.85 -0.27 13.89
N TYR A 262 14.57 0.28 12.69
CA TYR A 262 13.82 -0.41 11.65
C TYR A 262 14.66 -1.50 10.98
N THR A 263 15.87 -1.15 10.55
CA THR A 263 16.70 -2.01 9.71
C THR A 263 17.14 -3.27 10.43
N GLU A 264 17.68 -3.14 11.64
CA GLU A 264 18.14 -4.28 12.43
C GLU A 264 16.99 -5.22 12.86
N ARG A 265 15.79 -4.66 13.05
CA ARG A 265 14.59 -5.46 13.32
C ARG A 265 14.27 -6.44 12.19
N PHE A 266 14.52 -6.08 10.95
CA PHE A 266 14.16 -6.89 9.79
C PHE A 266 15.34 -7.59 9.12
N LEU A 267 16.55 -7.04 9.18
CA LEU A 267 17.74 -7.61 8.57
C LEU A 267 18.76 -8.19 9.56
N GLY A 268 18.58 -7.99 10.87
CA GLY A 268 19.59 -8.34 11.86
C GLY A 268 20.72 -7.31 11.92
N MET A 269 21.83 -7.65 12.59
CA MET A 269 22.99 -6.78 12.67
C MET A 269 23.75 -6.73 11.34
N PRO A 270 24.37 -5.58 10.97
CA PRO A 270 25.02 -5.42 9.67
C PRO A 270 26.20 -6.37 9.39
N ASP A 271 26.80 -6.93 10.42
CA ASP A 271 27.94 -7.86 10.38
C ASP A 271 27.53 -9.34 10.43
N GLU A 272 26.21 -9.64 10.50
CA GLU A 272 25.68 -11.01 10.58
C GLU A 272 25.47 -11.69 9.20
N GLY A 273 26.33 -11.43 8.23
CA GLY A 273 26.27 -12.07 6.91
C GLY A 273 25.95 -11.08 5.78
N GLU A 274 25.48 -11.60 4.62
CA GLU A 274 25.29 -10.84 3.39
C GLU A 274 23.89 -10.23 3.25
N ASN A 275 23.07 -10.22 4.32
CA ASN A 275 21.67 -9.79 4.27
C ASN A 275 21.50 -8.36 3.75
N TYR A 276 22.38 -7.45 4.19
CA TYR A 276 22.34 -6.04 3.77
C TYR A 276 22.73 -5.85 2.31
N GLU A 277 23.69 -6.63 1.82
CA GLU A 277 24.08 -6.59 0.42
C GLU A 277 22.98 -7.16 -0.48
N ALA A 278 22.42 -8.32 -0.13
CA ALA A 278 21.32 -8.94 -0.86
C ALA A 278 20.03 -8.09 -0.86
N ALA A 279 19.78 -7.32 0.20
CA ALA A 279 18.66 -6.39 0.31
C ALA A 279 18.93 -5.01 -0.32
N SER A 280 20.18 -4.71 -0.73
CA SER A 280 20.52 -3.47 -1.43
C SER A 280 20.07 -3.53 -2.88
N VAL A 281 19.72 -2.39 -3.49
CA VAL A 281 19.39 -2.32 -4.92
C VAL A 281 20.64 -2.34 -5.80
N PHE A 282 21.81 -1.97 -5.27
CA PHE A 282 23.03 -1.74 -6.03
C PHE A 282 23.54 -2.97 -6.78
N PRO A 283 23.55 -4.19 -6.22
CA PRO A 283 24.00 -5.39 -6.94
C PRO A 283 23.15 -5.74 -8.16
N TYR A 284 21.93 -5.21 -8.24
CA TYR A 284 20.97 -5.56 -9.29
C TYR A 284 20.77 -4.45 -10.34
N ALA A 285 21.40 -3.28 -10.17
CA ALA A 285 21.15 -2.09 -10.98
C ALA A 285 21.40 -2.31 -12.48
N ASP A 286 22.32 -3.20 -12.86
CA ASP A 286 22.61 -3.59 -14.26
C ASP A 286 21.42 -4.31 -14.93
N GLY A 287 20.46 -4.79 -14.13
CA GLY A 287 19.26 -5.46 -14.65
C GLY A 287 18.19 -4.53 -15.21
N LEU A 288 18.36 -3.20 -15.09
CA LEU A 288 17.40 -2.23 -15.62
C LEU A 288 17.28 -2.35 -17.14
N LYS A 289 16.07 -2.58 -17.66
CA LYS A 289 15.77 -2.63 -19.09
C LYS A 289 14.63 -1.70 -19.54
N GLY A 290 13.76 -1.33 -18.61
CA GLY A 290 12.62 -0.45 -18.85
C GLY A 290 12.91 1.00 -18.50
N ASP A 291 11.92 1.86 -18.73
CA ASP A 291 12.02 3.28 -18.40
C ASP A 291 11.89 3.49 -16.89
N LEU A 292 12.76 4.30 -16.31
CA LEU A 292 12.79 4.58 -14.87
C LEU A 292 12.72 6.08 -14.60
N LEU A 293 11.72 6.50 -13.81
CA LEU A 293 11.65 7.82 -13.22
C LEU A 293 11.87 7.71 -11.71
N MET A 294 12.80 8.49 -11.18
CA MET A 294 13.04 8.61 -9.74
C MET A 294 12.64 10.01 -9.26
N TYR A 295 11.98 10.11 -8.08
CA TYR A 295 11.76 11.39 -7.45
C TYR A 295 12.09 11.37 -5.96
N HIS A 296 12.56 12.52 -5.42
CA HIS A 296 12.92 12.62 -4.00
C HIS A 296 12.78 14.05 -3.47
N GLY A 297 12.42 14.20 -2.19
CA GLY A 297 12.49 15.46 -1.46
C GLY A 297 13.93 15.71 -0.99
N MET A 298 14.53 16.84 -1.37
CA MET A 298 15.93 17.11 -1.04
C MET A 298 16.18 17.40 0.45
N ALA A 299 15.12 17.69 1.22
CA ALA A 299 15.17 17.85 2.68
C ALA A 299 14.53 16.66 3.40
N ASP A 300 14.54 15.47 2.78
CA ASP A 300 14.04 14.24 3.39
C ASP A 300 14.89 13.88 4.61
N ASP A 301 14.25 13.82 5.76
CA ASP A 301 14.84 13.53 7.07
C ASP A 301 14.50 12.12 7.57
N ASN A 302 13.82 11.32 6.76
CA ASN A 302 13.52 9.91 7.01
C ASN A 302 14.37 9.01 6.09
N VAL A 303 14.10 9.03 4.78
CA VAL A 303 14.97 8.40 3.78
C VAL A 303 15.84 9.49 3.17
N LEU A 304 17.08 9.59 3.63
CA LEU A 304 17.97 10.66 3.23
C LEU A 304 18.16 10.72 1.71
N PHE A 305 18.22 11.92 1.15
CA PHE A 305 18.43 12.13 -0.28
C PHE A 305 19.67 11.43 -0.85
N THR A 306 20.63 11.11 0.02
CA THR A 306 21.84 10.32 -0.29
C THR A 306 21.51 8.95 -0.91
N HIS A 307 20.39 8.32 -0.52
CA HIS A 307 19.93 7.08 -1.15
C HIS A 307 19.79 7.24 -2.66
N SER A 308 19.05 8.26 -3.09
CA SER A 308 18.86 8.52 -4.54
C SER A 308 20.14 8.97 -5.23
N THR A 309 20.93 9.86 -4.63
CA THR A 309 22.16 10.37 -5.30
C THR A 309 23.21 9.31 -5.53
N LYS A 310 23.34 8.34 -4.62
CA LYS A 310 24.22 7.17 -4.82
C LYS A 310 23.77 6.32 -6.01
N LEU A 311 22.46 6.06 -6.11
CA LEU A 311 21.92 5.27 -7.22
C LEU A 311 22.00 6.02 -8.55
N TYR A 312 21.76 7.35 -8.56
CA TYR A 312 21.97 8.18 -9.76
C TYR A 312 23.39 8.00 -10.30
N LYS A 313 24.39 8.09 -9.40
CA LYS A 313 25.78 7.91 -9.80
C LYS A 313 26.02 6.52 -10.40
N GLN A 314 25.54 5.45 -9.78
CA GLN A 314 25.75 4.10 -10.30
C GLN A 314 25.09 3.90 -11.67
N LEU A 315 23.83 4.35 -11.84
CA LEU A 315 23.15 4.23 -13.14
C LEU A 315 23.87 5.03 -14.23
N GLN A 316 24.44 6.20 -13.90
CA GLN A 316 25.27 6.98 -14.82
C GLN A 316 26.59 6.27 -15.16
N ASP A 317 27.26 5.69 -14.17
CA ASP A 317 28.50 4.92 -14.37
C ASP A 317 28.25 3.66 -15.24
N ASN A 318 27.04 3.07 -15.14
CA ASN A 318 26.61 1.92 -15.94
C ASN A 318 26.00 2.32 -17.31
N GLU A 319 26.04 3.61 -17.67
CA GLU A 319 25.46 4.15 -18.91
C GLU A 319 23.94 3.84 -19.06
N GLN A 320 23.25 3.63 -17.94
CA GLN A 320 21.80 3.37 -17.90
C GLN A 320 21.01 4.69 -17.88
N PRO A 321 20.16 4.97 -18.90
CA PRO A 321 19.34 6.18 -18.92
C PRO A 321 18.23 6.07 -17.87
N PHE A 322 17.94 7.19 -17.21
CA PHE A 322 16.80 7.34 -16.28
C PHE A 322 16.37 8.80 -16.19
N GLU A 323 15.16 9.03 -15.77
CA GLU A 323 14.64 10.36 -15.45
C GLU A 323 14.69 10.64 -13.95
N MET A 324 14.83 11.91 -13.55
CA MET A 324 14.78 12.28 -12.13
C MET A 324 14.06 13.60 -11.91
N MET A 325 13.35 13.70 -10.77
CA MET A 325 12.72 14.91 -10.28
C MET A 325 13.04 15.12 -8.80
N ASN A 326 13.79 16.15 -8.49
CA ASN A 326 14.14 16.50 -7.12
C ASN A 326 13.28 17.65 -6.63
N TYR A 327 12.73 17.56 -5.40
CA TYR A 327 11.88 18.58 -4.81
C TYR A 327 12.63 19.36 -3.72
N PRO A 328 13.18 20.54 -4.03
CA PRO A 328 13.90 21.37 -3.06
C PRO A 328 13.01 21.74 -1.86
N GLY A 329 13.57 21.62 -0.64
CA GLY A 329 12.89 21.94 0.61
C GLY A 329 11.73 21.01 0.99
N LYS A 330 11.48 19.93 0.25
CA LYS A 330 10.47 18.93 0.60
C LYS A 330 11.08 17.76 1.38
N LYS A 331 10.34 17.35 2.41
CA LYS A 331 10.61 16.16 3.23
C LYS A 331 10.03 14.91 2.59
N HIS A 332 10.10 13.79 3.30
CA HIS A 332 9.70 12.46 2.84
C HIS A 332 8.31 12.40 2.16
N SER A 333 7.30 13.00 2.76
CA SER A 333 5.93 12.95 2.21
C SER A 333 5.66 13.87 1.02
N ILE A 334 6.60 14.75 0.64
CA ILE A 334 6.48 15.72 -0.48
C ILE A 334 5.15 16.49 -0.41
N ASN A 335 4.87 17.11 0.74
CA ASN A 335 3.60 17.74 1.04
C ASN A 335 3.43 19.12 0.38
N GLY A 336 2.16 19.52 0.21
CA GLY A 336 1.71 20.77 -0.34
C GLY A 336 0.85 20.59 -1.58
N ARG A 337 -0.26 21.32 -1.67
CA ARG A 337 -1.25 21.15 -2.75
C ARG A 337 -0.62 21.22 -4.14
N HIS A 338 0.11 22.31 -4.43
CA HIS A 338 0.73 22.49 -5.75
C HIS A 338 1.81 21.45 -6.03
N THR A 339 2.59 21.07 -5.01
CA THR A 339 3.63 20.04 -5.13
C THR A 339 3.02 18.67 -5.42
N LYS A 340 1.90 18.30 -4.75
CA LYS A 340 1.20 17.04 -5.01
C LYS A 340 0.58 17.00 -6.41
N ILE A 341 -0.02 18.11 -6.87
CA ILE A 341 -0.54 18.19 -8.23
C ILE A 341 0.60 18.00 -9.24
N HIS A 342 1.72 18.72 -9.08
CA HIS A 342 2.89 18.58 -9.94
C HIS A 342 3.41 17.14 -9.96
N LEU A 343 3.60 16.55 -8.77
CA LEU A 343 4.08 15.16 -8.63
C LEU A 343 3.17 14.16 -9.35
N TYR A 344 1.85 14.21 -9.09
CA TYR A 344 0.92 13.25 -9.67
C TYR A 344 0.74 13.45 -11.18
N SER A 345 0.77 14.70 -11.66
CA SER A 345 0.75 14.99 -13.10
C SER A 345 2.01 14.46 -13.79
N MET A 346 3.17 14.64 -13.18
CA MET A 346 4.45 14.13 -13.69
C MET A 346 4.45 12.60 -13.76
N ILE A 347 4.00 11.90 -12.71
CA ILE A 347 3.91 10.43 -12.71
C ILE A 347 2.96 9.95 -13.81
N ALA A 348 1.78 10.57 -13.93
CA ALA A 348 0.82 10.21 -14.98
C ALA A 348 1.37 10.47 -16.37
N GLN A 349 2.04 11.62 -16.60
CA GLN A 349 2.68 11.94 -17.86
C GLN A 349 3.76 10.92 -18.23
N PHE A 350 4.62 10.54 -17.28
CA PHE A 350 5.64 9.53 -17.51
C PHE A 350 5.03 8.18 -17.94
N PHE A 351 4.01 7.68 -17.22
CA PHE A 351 3.35 6.45 -17.62
C PHE A 351 2.60 6.56 -18.96
N GLN A 352 2.00 7.71 -19.27
CA GLN A 352 1.38 7.93 -20.58
C GLN A 352 2.42 7.88 -21.72
N GLN A 353 3.60 8.44 -21.51
CA GLN A 353 4.66 8.47 -22.52
C GLN A 353 5.31 7.10 -22.74
N THR A 354 5.42 6.29 -21.71
CA THR A 354 6.16 5.02 -21.73
C THR A 354 5.28 3.80 -22.02
N ILE A 355 4.10 3.74 -21.41
CA ILE A 355 3.19 2.59 -21.51
C ILE A 355 1.71 2.99 -21.75
N GLY A 356 1.39 4.26 -21.98
CA GLY A 356 0.03 4.72 -22.29
C GLY A 356 -0.47 4.27 -23.66
N GLU A 357 -1.73 4.59 -23.98
CA GLU A 357 -2.27 4.40 -25.34
C GLU A 357 -1.53 5.34 -26.31
N GLN A 358 -1.01 4.77 -27.40
CA GLN A 358 -0.41 5.52 -28.51
C GLN A 358 -1.47 5.98 -29.48
#